data_d0e57ad5e029d2f301419fd8c5631a86
#
_entry.id   d0e57ad5e029d2f301419fd8c5631a86
#
_cell.length_a   1.000
_cell.length_b   1.000
_cell.length_c   1.000
_cell.angle_alpha   90.00
_cell.angle_beta   90.00
_cell.angle_gamma   90.00
#
_symmetry.space_group_name_H-M   'P 1'
#
loop_
_entity.id
_entity.type
_entity.pdbx_description
1 polymer ?
#
loop_
_entity_poly.entity_id
_entity_poly.type
_entity_poly.pdbx_seq_one_letter_code
_entity_poly.pdbx_strand_id
1 'polypeptide(L)'
;LASEQGTRVNYELKAASQGLDWMGHRLEGPADDLPDVFLSAGFDMFFDRQRFGRFRDAGVFEDLVSYQGVNPLFADVGLRDPRKTYSVIAAVPAVFLVNLDALGERPLPRRWSDVLSPEFEQRVSLPVGDFDLFNAILVNIFKAYGDEGVRRLGRSLLESMHPSQMVRSGKKEGARPIVTIMPNFFTKMVREGSGMQAVWPEDGAITSPVFMLTKKSKARELQPLVDFFAGKAAGEI
;
A
#
# COMPACT_ATOMS: atom_id res chain seq x y z
N LEU A 1 -12.88 -19.34 -11.22
CA LEU A 1 -12.75 -20.10 -9.97
C LEU A 1 -14.12 -20.55 -9.43
N ALA A 2 -15.06 -19.65 -9.20
CA ALA A 2 -16.38 -20.00 -8.67
C ALA A 2 -17.19 -20.92 -9.64
N SER A 3 -17.06 -20.73 -10.94
CA SER A 3 -17.74 -21.55 -11.95
C SER A 3 -17.09 -22.93 -12.15
N GLU A 4 -15.80 -23.08 -11.91
CA GLU A 4 -15.08 -24.32 -12.13
C GLU A 4 -15.20 -25.29 -10.93
N GLN A 5 -15.40 -24.77 -9.73
CA GLN A 5 -15.45 -25.56 -8.50
C GLN A 5 -16.84 -25.64 -7.86
N GLY A 6 -17.86 -25.02 -8.47
CA GLY A 6 -19.22 -25.01 -7.93
C GLY A 6 -19.37 -24.24 -6.60
N THR A 7 -18.34 -23.53 -6.18
CA THR A 7 -18.34 -22.77 -4.93
C THR A 7 -18.82 -21.34 -5.18
N ARG A 8 -19.85 -20.92 -4.46
CA ARG A 8 -20.35 -19.55 -4.52
C ARG A 8 -19.51 -18.67 -3.58
N VAL A 9 -18.83 -17.67 -4.13
CA VAL A 9 -18.12 -16.66 -3.36
C VAL A 9 -19.00 -15.42 -3.21
N ASN A 10 -19.34 -15.07 -1.98
CA ASN A 10 -19.95 -13.78 -1.66
C ASN A 10 -18.83 -12.80 -1.35
N TYR A 11 -18.79 -11.67 -2.03
CA TYR A 11 -17.75 -10.67 -1.82
C TYR A 11 -18.34 -9.29 -1.58
N GLU A 12 -17.62 -8.49 -0.80
CA GLU A 12 -17.86 -7.08 -0.56
C GLU A 12 -16.60 -6.32 -0.92
N LEU A 13 -16.72 -5.35 -1.82
CA LEU A 13 -15.61 -4.50 -2.27
C LEU A 13 -15.83 -3.08 -1.76
N LYS A 14 -14.82 -2.55 -1.07
CA LYS A 14 -14.79 -1.14 -0.62
C LYS A 14 -13.59 -0.44 -1.21
N ALA A 15 -13.76 0.81 -1.58
CA ALA A 15 -12.66 1.64 -2.02
C ALA A 15 -11.71 1.92 -0.83
N ALA A 16 -10.40 1.85 -1.06
CA ALA A 16 -9.38 2.13 -0.04
C ALA A 16 -9.56 3.54 0.59
N SER A 17 -10.03 4.51 -0.21
CA SER A 17 -10.32 5.86 0.26
C SER A 17 -11.43 5.98 1.31
N GLN A 18 -12.22 4.92 1.51
CA GLN A 18 -13.26 4.86 2.55
C GLN A 18 -12.71 4.38 3.91
N GLY A 19 -11.43 4.01 3.96
CA GLY A 19 -10.83 3.43 5.15
C GLY A 19 -11.46 2.08 5.54
N LEU A 20 -11.26 1.66 6.78
CA LEU A 20 -11.75 0.39 7.31
C LEU A 20 -12.85 0.55 8.37
N ASP A 21 -13.43 1.73 8.54
CA ASP A 21 -14.46 2.01 9.56
C ASP A 21 -15.71 1.13 9.41
N TRP A 22 -16.03 0.74 8.18
CA TRP A 22 -17.12 -0.19 7.88
C TRP A 22 -16.95 -1.58 8.53
N MET A 23 -15.71 -1.95 8.91
CA MET A 23 -15.41 -3.17 9.66
C MET A 23 -15.67 -3.03 11.17
N GLY A 24 -15.83 -1.80 11.69
CA GLY A 24 -15.91 -1.52 13.12
C GLY A 24 -16.88 -2.43 13.87
N HIS A 25 -18.12 -2.50 13.41
CA HIS A 25 -19.15 -3.36 14.04
C HIS A 25 -18.79 -4.85 14.03
N ARG A 26 -18.18 -5.34 12.94
CA ARG A 26 -17.75 -6.74 12.86
C ARG A 26 -16.59 -7.03 13.80
N LEU A 27 -15.73 -6.03 14.00
CA LEU A 27 -14.59 -6.14 14.91
C LEU A 27 -15.00 -6.07 16.39
N GLU A 28 -16.18 -5.56 16.73
CA GLU A 28 -16.73 -5.57 18.08
C GLU A 28 -17.44 -6.91 18.42
N GLY A 29 -17.91 -7.63 17.40
CA GLY A 29 -18.63 -8.89 17.51
C GLY A 29 -17.73 -10.13 17.71
N PRO A 30 -18.33 -11.32 17.64
CA PRO A 30 -17.60 -12.59 17.66
C PRO A 30 -16.83 -12.83 16.35
N ALA A 31 -15.92 -13.82 16.35
CA ALA A 31 -15.14 -14.18 15.17
C ALA A 31 -16.00 -14.61 13.96
N ASP A 32 -17.20 -15.10 14.20
CA ASP A 32 -18.11 -15.55 13.14
C ASP A 32 -18.64 -14.38 12.28
N ASP A 33 -18.69 -13.16 12.83
CA ASP A 33 -19.10 -11.96 12.10
C ASP A 33 -18.05 -11.44 11.14
N LEU A 34 -16.81 -11.90 11.29
CA LEU A 34 -15.72 -11.52 10.38
C LEU A 34 -15.84 -12.25 9.04
N PRO A 35 -15.35 -11.65 7.95
CA PRO A 35 -15.26 -12.35 6.67
C PRO A 35 -14.32 -13.56 6.79
N ASP A 36 -14.58 -14.61 6.01
CA ASP A 36 -13.75 -15.79 5.98
C ASP A 36 -12.36 -15.51 5.35
N VAL A 37 -12.33 -14.60 4.38
CA VAL A 37 -11.11 -14.01 3.79
C VAL A 37 -11.22 -12.50 3.82
N PHE A 38 -10.17 -11.83 4.25
CA PHE A 38 -10.09 -10.37 4.25
C PHE A 38 -8.78 -9.92 3.62
N LEU A 39 -8.87 -9.06 2.61
CA LEU A 39 -7.73 -8.49 1.89
C LEU A 39 -7.71 -6.98 2.13
N SER A 40 -6.59 -6.45 2.57
CA SER A 40 -6.45 -5.01 2.79
C SER A 40 -4.99 -4.55 2.76
N ALA A 41 -4.80 -3.28 2.40
CA ALA A 41 -3.55 -2.56 2.62
C ALA A 41 -3.51 -1.88 4.01
N GLY A 42 -4.62 -1.86 4.76
CA GLY A 42 -4.78 -1.20 6.06
C GLY A 42 -4.03 -1.86 7.20
N PHE A 43 -2.71 -1.74 7.24
CA PHE A 43 -1.88 -2.43 8.23
C PHE A 43 -2.02 -1.87 9.66
N ASP A 44 -2.40 -0.62 9.84
CA ASP A 44 -2.64 -0.01 11.14
C ASP A 44 -3.75 -0.74 11.92
N MET A 45 -4.88 -1.00 11.26
CA MET A 45 -5.98 -1.78 11.84
C MET A 45 -5.60 -3.24 12.08
N PHE A 46 -4.81 -3.84 11.17
CA PHE A 46 -4.34 -5.23 11.29
C PHE A 46 -3.49 -5.46 12.54
N PHE A 47 -2.69 -4.46 12.91
CA PHE A 47 -1.78 -4.56 14.06
C PHE A 47 -2.33 -3.94 15.34
N ASP A 48 -3.48 -3.26 15.28
CA ASP A 48 -4.19 -2.80 16.47
C ASP A 48 -4.65 -4.00 17.31
N ARG A 49 -4.19 -4.05 18.58
CA ARG A 49 -4.45 -5.16 19.49
C ARG A 49 -5.91 -5.33 19.86
N GLN A 50 -6.68 -4.26 19.92
CA GLN A 50 -8.11 -4.26 20.28
C GLN A 50 -9.01 -4.62 19.10
N ARG A 51 -8.51 -4.44 17.88
CA ARG A 51 -9.21 -4.73 16.63
C ARG A 51 -8.85 -6.13 16.10
N PHE A 52 -8.22 -6.24 14.95
CA PHE A 52 -7.81 -7.55 14.41
C PHE A 52 -6.82 -8.30 15.31
N GLY A 53 -6.02 -7.59 16.09
CA GLY A 53 -5.02 -8.19 16.99
C GLY A 53 -5.61 -9.19 17.96
N ARG A 54 -6.77 -8.92 18.57
CA ARG A 54 -7.43 -9.83 19.49
C ARG A 54 -7.80 -11.17 18.84
N PHE A 55 -8.24 -11.14 17.58
CA PHE A 55 -8.59 -12.35 16.83
C PHE A 55 -7.36 -13.14 16.39
N ARG A 56 -6.27 -12.44 16.02
CA ARG A 56 -5.00 -13.08 15.74
C ARG A 56 -4.43 -13.77 16.98
N ASP A 57 -4.48 -13.10 18.12
CA ASP A 57 -3.99 -13.64 19.39
C ASP A 57 -4.85 -14.83 19.86
N ALA A 58 -6.14 -14.84 19.53
CA ALA A 58 -7.04 -15.96 19.77
C ALA A 58 -6.89 -17.11 18.73
N GLY A 59 -6.02 -17.00 17.74
CA GLY A 59 -5.77 -18.04 16.73
C GLY A 59 -6.92 -18.23 15.73
N VAL A 60 -7.73 -17.18 15.49
CA VAL A 60 -8.84 -17.21 14.52
C VAL A 60 -8.32 -17.33 13.09
N PHE A 61 -7.17 -16.74 12.81
CA PHE A 61 -6.58 -16.66 11.47
C PHE A 61 -5.34 -17.54 11.34
N GLU A 62 -5.10 -18.02 10.12
CA GLU A 62 -3.93 -18.81 9.76
C GLU A 62 -3.40 -18.38 8.37
N ASP A 63 -2.08 -18.34 8.21
CA ASP A 63 -1.44 -18.17 6.91
C ASP A 63 -1.52 -19.50 6.15
N LEU A 64 -2.38 -19.53 5.14
CA LEU A 64 -2.65 -20.69 4.29
C LEU A 64 -1.81 -20.70 2.99
N VAL A 65 -0.94 -19.70 2.79
CA VAL A 65 -0.11 -19.61 1.58
C VAL A 65 0.98 -20.69 1.62
N SER A 66 1.05 -21.50 0.57
CA SER A 66 2.05 -22.55 0.44
C SER A 66 3.48 -22.02 0.21
N TYR A 67 3.60 -20.79 -0.29
CA TYR A 67 4.85 -20.14 -0.74
C TYR A 67 5.64 -20.92 -1.81
N GLN A 68 5.03 -21.93 -2.40
CA GLN A 68 5.57 -22.58 -3.58
C GLN A 68 5.21 -21.79 -4.82
N GLY A 69 6.22 -21.34 -5.57
CA GLY A 69 6.00 -20.50 -6.75
C GLY A 69 5.74 -19.02 -6.48
N VAL A 70 5.96 -18.57 -5.24
CA VAL A 70 5.96 -17.13 -4.91
C VAL A 70 7.05 -16.42 -5.73
N ASN A 71 6.74 -15.23 -6.21
CA ASN A 71 7.69 -14.40 -6.95
C ASN A 71 9.03 -14.32 -6.18
N PRO A 72 10.16 -14.67 -6.81
CA PRO A 72 11.48 -14.66 -6.16
C PRO A 72 11.84 -13.33 -5.49
N LEU A 73 11.30 -12.21 -5.99
CA LEU A 73 11.49 -10.88 -5.40
C LEU A 73 10.97 -10.79 -3.95
N PHE A 74 10.05 -11.66 -3.54
CA PHE A 74 9.53 -11.71 -2.18
C PHE A 74 10.15 -12.83 -1.33
N ALA A 75 10.91 -13.76 -1.93
CA ALA A 75 11.44 -14.92 -1.22
C ALA A 75 12.45 -14.53 -0.13
N ASP A 76 13.28 -13.49 -0.39
CA ASP A 76 14.39 -13.09 0.46
C ASP A 76 14.09 -11.88 1.36
N VAL A 77 12.90 -11.25 1.23
CA VAL A 77 12.58 -10.00 1.98
C VAL A 77 11.92 -10.26 3.34
N GLY A 78 11.73 -11.51 3.75
CA GLY A 78 11.20 -11.85 5.08
C GLY A 78 9.76 -11.37 5.32
N LEU A 79 8.93 -11.27 4.27
CA LEU A 79 7.55 -10.79 4.36
C LEU A 79 6.57 -11.81 4.98
N ARG A 80 7.06 -12.85 5.62
CA ARG A 80 6.22 -13.86 6.28
C ARG A 80 6.01 -13.48 7.74
N ASP A 81 4.77 -13.61 8.19
CA ASP A 81 4.50 -13.51 9.62
C ASP A 81 5.12 -14.72 10.37
N PRO A 82 6.05 -14.49 11.33
CA PRO A 82 6.62 -15.59 12.14
C PRO A 82 5.57 -16.39 12.89
N ARG A 83 4.42 -15.77 13.24
CA ARG A 83 3.31 -16.41 13.95
C ARG A 83 2.32 -17.09 13.02
N LYS A 84 2.48 -16.93 11.70
CA LYS A 84 1.60 -17.49 10.66
C LYS A 84 0.12 -17.14 10.84
N THR A 85 -0.17 -15.88 11.20
CA THR A 85 -1.53 -15.39 11.42
C THR A 85 -2.07 -14.58 10.25
N TYR A 86 -1.22 -14.17 9.32
CA TYR A 86 -1.59 -13.48 8.08
C TYR A 86 -0.57 -13.76 6.98
N SER A 87 -0.97 -13.52 5.75
CA SER A 87 -0.10 -13.56 4.57
C SER A 87 0.11 -12.15 4.01
N VAL A 88 1.29 -11.89 3.44
CA VAL A 88 1.52 -10.75 2.57
C VAL A 88 1.44 -11.24 1.13
N ILE A 89 0.49 -10.72 0.36
CA ILE A 89 0.21 -11.20 -1.00
C ILE A 89 0.65 -10.24 -2.10
N ALA A 90 0.84 -8.97 -1.75
CA ALA A 90 1.35 -7.97 -2.68
C ALA A 90 2.07 -6.86 -1.92
N ALA A 91 2.83 -6.05 -2.64
CA ALA A 91 3.45 -4.84 -2.14
C ALA A 91 3.20 -3.68 -3.11
N VAL A 92 2.87 -2.52 -2.56
CA VAL A 92 2.60 -1.30 -3.32
C VAL A 92 3.79 -0.35 -3.16
N PRO A 93 4.68 -0.25 -4.17
CA PRO A 93 5.85 0.63 -4.09
C PRO A 93 5.45 2.09 -4.32
N ALA A 94 5.95 3.00 -3.46
CA ALA A 94 5.91 4.43 -3.64
C ALA A 94 7.07 4.89 -4.53
N VAL A 95 6.75 5.65 -5.58
CA VAL A 95 7.72 6.23 -6.50
C VAL A 95 7.49 7.74 -6.62
N PHE A 96 8.43 8.45 -7.25
CA PHE A 96 8.30 9.87 -7.54
C PHE A 96 7.72 10.05 -8.94
N LEU A 97 6.64 10.81 -9.06
CA LEU A 97 6.20 11.37 -10.32
C LEU A 97 6.64 12.83 -10.35
N VAL A 98 7.59 13.15 -11.22
CA VAL A 98 8.22 14.47 -11.30
C VAL A 98 7.62 15.27 -12.44
N ASN A 99 7.20 16.50 -12.15
CA ASN A 99 6.79 17.47 -13.14
C ASN A 99 8.04 18.20 -13.66
N LEU A 100 8.47 17.89 -14.88
CA LEU A 100 9.70 18.41 -15.47
C LEU A 100 9.60 19.93 -15.73
N ASP A 101 8.41 20.45 -16.10
CA ASP A 101 8.22 21.88 -16.32
C ASP A 101 8.36 22.66 -15.01
N ALA A 102 7.80 22.14 -13.91
CA ALA A 102 7.92 22.75 -12.59
C ALA A 102 9.29 22.56 -11.95
N LEU A 103 9.98 21.48 -12.31
CA LEU A 103 11.35 21.20 -11.88
C LEU A 103 12.32 22.25 -12.40
N GLY A 104 12.20 22.66 -13.68
CA GLY A 104 13.08 23.62 -14.34
C GLY A 104 14.53 23.11 -14.37
N GLU A 105 15.47 23.97 -13.95
CA GLU A 105 16.89 23.65 -13.94
C GLU A 105 17.38 22.85 -12.71
N ARG A 106 16.47 22.50 -11.79
CA ARG A 106 16.84 21.72 -10.61
C ARG A 106 17.24 20.31 -10.99
N PRO A 107 18.16 19.67 -10.24
CA PRO A 107 18.48 18.27 -10.45
C PRO A 107 17.24 17.39 -10.24
N LEU A 108 17.12 16.36 -11.08
CA LEU A 108 16.06 15.37 -10.95
C LEU A 108 16.22 14.61 -9.62
N PRO A 109 15.22 14.62 -8.72
CA PRO A 109 15.31 13.89 -7.47
C PRO A 109 15.32 12.38 -7.74
N ARG A 110 16.31 11.69 -7.23
CA ARG A 110 16.52 10.25 -7.42
C ARG A 110 16.50 9.45 -6.13
N ARG A 111 16.57 10.13 -4.98
CA ARG A 111 16.63 9.53 -3.66
C ARG A 111 15.63 10.18 -2.72
N TRP A 112 15.26 9.49 -1.67
CA TRP A 112 14.41 10.06 -0.63
C TRP A 112 15.05 11.29 0.02
N SER A 113 16.37 11.29 0.22
CA SER A 113 17.10 12.47 0.73
C SER A 113 16.92 13.71 -0.14
N ASP A 114 16.78 13.55 -1.46
CA ASP A 114 16.63 14.68 -2.37
C ASP A 114 15.31 15.40 -2.14
N VAL A 115 14.20 14.64 -2.01
CA VAL A 115 12.88 15.24 -1.75
C VAL A 115 12.73 15.83 -0.33
N LEU A 116 13.66 15.49 0.56
CA LEU A 116 13.77 16.07 1.91
C LEU A 116 14.68 17.30 1.96
N SER A 117 15.31 17.70 0.84
CA SER A 117 16.20 18.85 0.81
C SER A 117 15.44 20.18 0.81
N PRO A 118 16.05 21.29 1.22
CA PRO A 118 15.42 22.61 1.22
C PRO A 118 14.90 23.05 -0.16
N GLU A 119 15.49 22.54 -1.25
CA GLU A 119 15.09 22.85 -2.63
C GLU A 119 13.67 22.37 -2.96
N PHE A 120 13.17 21.39 -2.19
CA PHE A 120 11.83 20.81 -2.37
C PHE A 120 10.84 21.23 -1.27
N GLU A 121 11.17 22.21 -0.42
CA GLU A 121 10.23 22.74 0.57
C GLU A 121 8.97 23.29 -0.11
N GLN A 122 7.78 22.88 0.38
CA GLN A 122 6.46 23.22 -0.19
C GLN A 122 6.34 22.91 -1.70
N ARG A 123 6.94 21.81 -2.15
CA ARG A 123 6.94 21.40 -3.56
C ARG A 123 6.60 19.93 -3.78
N VAL A 124 6.29 19.20 -2.70
CA VAL A 124 6.00 17.78 -2.76
C VAL A 124 4.54 17.54 -2.42
N SER A 125 3.86 16.76 -3.25
CA SER A 125 2.54 16.22 -2.94
C SER A 125 2.69 14.83 -2.33
N LEU A 126 2.05 14.61 -1.17
CA LEU A 126 2.09 13.35 -0.43
C LEU A 126 0.72 12.68 -0.42
N PRO A 127 0.66 11.33 -0.42
CA PRO A 127 -0.58 10.57 -0.42
C PRO A 127 -1.21 10.48 0.99
N VAL A 128 -1.38 11.62 1.67
CA VAL A 128 -1.91 11.66 3.07
C VAL A 128 -3.32 11.07 3.15
N GLY A 129 -4.10 11.13 2.06
CA GLY A 129 -5.42 10.48 1.99
C GLY A 129 -5.37 8.96 1.80
N ASP A 130 -4.18 8.40 1.56
CA ASP A 130 -3.90 6.96 1.54
C ASP A 130 -3.07 6.66 2.80
N PHE A 131 -3.75 6.46 3.92
CA PHE A 131 -3.10 6.31 5.22
C PHE A 131 -2.07 5.18 5.27
N ASP A 132 -2.30 4.09 4.54
CA ASP A 132 -1.40 2.95 4.55
C ASP A 132 -0.05 3.27 3.89
N LEU A 133 -0.09 3.85 2.69
CA LEU A 133 1.12 4.27 2.01
C LEU A 133 1.79 5.43 2.72
N PHE A 134 1.02 6.40 3.21
CA PHE A 134 1.55 7.53 3.95
C PHE A 134 2.24 7.10 5.25
N ASN A 135 1.63 6.20 6.01
CA ASN A 135 2.24 5.64 7.21
C ASN A 135 3.52 4.85 6.91
N ALA A 136 3.53 4.08 5.82
CA ALA A 136 4.73 3.39 5.36
C ALA A 136 5.86 4.39 5.05
N ILE A 137 5.55 5.51 4.38
CA ILE A 137 6.51 6.58 4.10
C ILE A 137 7.04 7.17 5.42
N LEU A 138 6.16 7.57 6.33
CA LEU A 138 6.55 8.16 7.61
C LEU A 138 7.48 7.26 8.42
N VAL A 139 7.13 5.98 8.58
CA VAL A 139 7.93 5.01 9.34
C VAL A 139 9.30 4.80 8.71
N ASN A 140 9.38 4.70 7.38
CA ASN A 140 10.65 4.49 6.70
C ASN A 140 11.53 5.76 6.71
N ILE A 141 10.94 6.95 6.55
CA ILE A 141 11.67 8.22 6.68
C ILE A 141 12.18 8.38 8.12
N PHE A 142 11.36 8.08 9.13
CA PHE A 142 11.81 8.09 10.52
C PHE A 142 12.95 7.09 10.76
N LYS A 143 12.84 5.88 10.24
CA LYS A 143 13.89 4.85 10.35
C LYS A 143 15.22 5.29 9.73
N ALA A 144 15.17 5.95 8.58
CA ALA A 144 16.38 6.33 7.83
C ALA A 144 16.98 7.66 8.30
N TYR A 145 16.16 8.63 8.71
CA TYR A 145 16.58 10.02 8.93
C TYR A 145 16.14 10.60 10.28
N GLY A 146 15.48 9.81 11.16
CA GLY A 146 15.01 10.21 12.48
C GLY A 146 13.93 11.31 12.44
N ASP A 147 13.76 11.99 13.59
CA ASP A 147 12.80 13.08 13.74
C ASP A 147 13.01 14.21 12.73
N GLU A 148 14.26 14.53 12.43
CA GLU A 148 14.57 15.60 11.47
C GLU A 148 14.12 15.23 10.06
N GLY A 149 14.23 13.97 9.66
CA GLY A 149 13.69 13.49 8.38
C GLY A 149 12.18 13.71 8.28
N VAL A 150 11.44 13.39 9.35
CA VAL A 150 9.98 13.60 9.40
C VAL A 150 9.64 15.09 9.35
N ARG A 151 10.40 15.96 10.07
CA ARG A 151 10.20 17.41 9.98
C ARG A 151 10.46 17.96 8.57
N ARG A 152 11.50 17.45 7.89
CA ARG A 152 11.81 17.83 6.49
C ARG A 152 10.72 17.37 5.54
N LEU A 153 10.21 16.15 5.72
CA LEU A 153 9.06 15.67 4.95
C LEU A 153 7.84 16.59 5.14
N GLY A 154 7.56 17.01 6.37
CA GLY A 154 6.52 18.00 6.67
C GLY A 154 6.76 19.34 6.00
N ARG A 155 8.01 19.84 5.98
CA ARG A 155 8.35 21.08 5.25
C ARG A 155 8.24 20.96 3.74
N SER A 156 8.51 19.79 3.18
CA SER A 156 8.38 19.55 1.74
C SER A 156 6.93 19.54 1.27
N LEU A 157 5.98 19.27 2.16
CA LEU A 157 4.56 19.13 1.82
C LEU A 157 3.98 20.43 1.27
N LEU A 158 3.56 20.42 0.01
CA LEU A 158 2.78 21.46 -0.63
C LEU A 158 1.28 21.20 -0.47
N GLU A 159 0.86 19.97 -0.76
CA GLU A 159 -0.53 19.57 -0.74
C GLU A 159 -0.67 18.08 -0.41
N SER A 160 -1.84 17.76 0.08
CA SER A 160 -2.24 16.40 0.39
C SER A 160 -3.35 15.98 -0.55
N MET A 161 -3.12 14.93 -1.36
CA MET A 161 -4.11 14.42 -2.29
C MET A 161 -4.18 12.90 -2.23
N HIS A 162 -5.36 12.36 -2.53
CA HIS A 162 -5.47 10.94 -2.82
C HIS A 162 -4.77 10.63 -4.17
N PRO A 163 -4.03 9.51 -4.31
CA PRO A 163 -3.28 9.17 -5.52
C PRO A 163 -4.10 9.25 -6.81
N SER A 164 -5.38 8.89 -6.80
CA SER A 164 -6.27 8.99 -7.97
C SER A 164 -6.55 10.45 -8.42
N GLN A 165 -6.39 11.41 -7.54
CA GLN A 165 -6.54 12.84 -7.84
C GLN A 165 -5.23 13.41 -8.38
N MET A 166 -4.10 12.90 -7.93
CA MET A 166 -2.75 13.33 -8.32
C MET A 166 -2.51 13.19 -9.82
N VAL A 167 -3.01 12.13 -10.43
CA VAL A 167 -2.91 11.89 -11.89
C VAL A 167 -3.66 12.94 -12.71
N ARG A 168 -4.68 13.59 -12.12
CA ARG A 168 -5.54 14.58 -12.79
C ARG A 168 -5.12 16.03 -12.54
N SER A 169 -4.19 16.27 -11.62
CA SER A 169 -3.83 17.61 -11.12
C SER A 169 -3.07 18.49 -12.12
N GLY A 170 -2.68 17.97 -13.28
CA GLY A 170 -1.98 18.71 -14.33
C GLY A 170 -2.73 19.94 -14.93
N LYS A 171 -3.98 20.25 -14.48
CA LYS A 171 -4.82 21.30 -15.09
C LYS A 171 -5.33 22.38 -14.11
N LYS A 172 -4.96 22.34 -12.82
CA LYS A 172 -5.42 23.39 -11.87
C LYS A 172 -4.50 24.61 -11.89
N GLU A 173 -5.10 25.80 -11.94
CA GLU A 173 -4.41 27.07 -11.64
C GLU A 173 -4.02 27.06 -10.16
N GLY A 174 -2.72 27.18 -9.87
CA GLY A 174 -2.14 27.16 -8.53
C GLY A 174 -0.70 26.65 -8.53
N ALA A 175 -0.07 26.67 -7.36
CA ALA A 175 1.26 26.09 -7.20
C ALA A 175 1.19 24.57 -7.50
N ARG A 176 1.96 24.14 -8.50
CA ARG A 176 2.02 22.73 -8.88
C ARG A 176 3.15 22.04 -8.12
N PRO A 177 2.93 20.84 -7.56
CA PRO A 177 4.02 20.08 -6.98
C PRO A 177 5.07 19.77 -8.04
N ILE A 178 6.34 19.87 -7.64
CA ILE A 178 7.44 19.38 -8.47
C ILE A 178 7.48 17.86 -8.41
N VAL A 179 7.30 17.31 -7.21
CA VAL A 179 7.30 15.87 -6.97
C VAL A 179 5.97 15.44 -6.39
N THR A 180 5.39 14.40 -6.95
CA THR A 180 4.23 13.72 -6.38
C THR A 180 4.67 12.31 -5.99
N ILE A 181 4.56 11.98 -4.71
CA ILE A 181 4.83 10.62 -4.22
C ILE A 181 3.54 9.81 -4.33
N MET A 182 3.57 8.72 -5.07
CA MET A 182 2.39 7.91 -5.36
C MET A 182 2.71 6.43 -5.59
N PRO A 183 1.71 5.53 -5.52
CA PRO A 183 1.88 4.15 -5.94
C PRO A 183 2.33 4.04 -7.39
N ASN A 184 3.31 3.16 -7.67
CA ASN A 184 3.89 3.02 -9.01
C ASN A 184 2.85 2.71 -10.09
N PHE A 185 1.81 1.92 -9.79
CA PHE A 185 0.81 1.57 -10.81
C PHE A 185 0.03 2.79 -11.35
N PHE A 186 -0.11 3.88 -10.57
CA PHE A 186 -0.73 5.10 -11.06
C PHE A 186 0.14 5.83 -12.08
N THR A 187 1.45 5.65 -12.09
CA THR A 187 2.32 6.30 -13.09
C THR A 187 2.03 5.81 -14.50
N LYS A 188 1.51 4.59 -14.65
CA LYS A 188 1.09 4.03 -15.95
C LYS A 188 -0.12 4.75 -16.57
N MET A 189 -0.86 5.54 -15.78
CA MET A 189 -1.99 6.35 -16.24
C MET A 189 -1.56 7.73 -16.72
N VAL A 190 -0.30 8.09 -16.56
CA VAL A 190 0.27 9.37 -17.00
C VAL A 190 0.40 9.35 -18.52
N ARG A 191 -0.11 10.41 -19.16
CA ARG A 191 -0.06 10.51 -20.62
C ARG A 191 1.36 10.76 -21.09
N GLU A 192 1.76 10.08 -22.15
CA GLU A 192 3.01 10.35 -22.85
C GLU A 192 3.04 11.81 -23.33
N GLY A 193 4.21 12.47 -23.21
CA GLY A 193 4.37 13.89 -23.56
C GLY A 193 3.73 14.90 -22.59
N SER A 194 3.28 14.46 -21.41
CA SER A 194 2.66 15.36 -20.41
C SER A 194 3.66 16.21 -19.61
N GLY A 195 4.97 16.11 -19.86
CA GLY A 195 6.00 16.74 -19.05
C GLY A 195 6.21 16.08 -17.67
N MET A 196 5.61 14.89 -17.45
CA MET A 196 5.73 14.15 -16.20
C MET A 196 6.66 12.94 -16.39
N GLN A 197 7.56 12.72 -15.43
CA GLN A 197 8.49 11.59 -15.45
C GLN A 197 8.36 10.78 -14.16
N ALA A 198 8.13 9.47 -14.30
CA ALA A 198 8.21 8.55 -13.18
C ALA A 198 9.70 8.25 -12.86
N VAL A 199 10.06 8.35 -11.60
CA VAL A 199 11.40 8.08 -11.09
C VAL A 199 11.30 7.03 -9.99
N TRP A 200 11.97 5.91 -10.18
CA TRP A 200 12.15 4.91 -9.13
C TRP A 200 13.29 5.35 -8.23
N PRO A 201 13.09 5.47 -6.89
CA PRO A 201 14.16 5.89 -5.98
C PRO A 201 15.35 4.94 -6.04
N GLU A 202 16.58 5.48 -6.20
CA GLU A 202 17.82 4.70 -6.25
C GLU A 202 18.14 4.02 -4.92
N ASP A 203 17.71 4.61 -3.82
CA ASP A 203 17.81 4.07 -2.46
C ASP A 203 16.65 3.12 -2.08
N GLY A 204 15.84 2.75 -3.05
CA GLY A 204 14.74 1.80 -2.91
C GLY A 204 13.37 2.47 -2.75
N ALA A 205 12.37 1.88 -3.38
CA ALA A 205 11.00 2.32 -3.20
C ALA A 205 10.48 1.89 -1.81
N ILE A 206 9.87 2.82 -1.08
CA ILE A 206 9.12 2.48 0.15
C ILE A 206 7.87 1.73 -0.26
N THR A 207 7.62 0.58 0.36
CA THR A 207 6.50 -0.29 0.01
C THR A 207 5.47 -0.37 1.12
N SER A 208 4.20 -0.33 0.74
CA SER A 208 3.07 -0.69 1.62
C SER A 208 2.61 -2.11 1.27
N PRO A 209 2.57 -3.03 2.24
CA PRO A 209 2.14 -4.40 1.99
C PRO A 209 0.62 -4.50 1.87
N VAL A 210 0.15 -5.47 1.08
CA VAL A 210 -1.24 -5.91 1.07
C VAL A 210 -1.34 -7.22 1.83
N PHE A 211 -2.16 -7.24 2.85
CA PHE A 211 -2.35 -8.37 3.73
C PHE A 211 -3.57 -9.19 3.34
N MET A 212 -3.50 -10.49 3.61
CA MET A 212 -4.62 -11.41 3.56
C MET A 212 -4.76 -12.10 4.92
N LEU A 213 -5.96 -12.01 5.49
CA LEU A 213 -6.38 -12.82 6.63
C LEU A 213 -7.30 -13.93 6.14
N THR A 214 -7.10 -15.14 6.63
CA THR A 214 -7.90 -16.31 6.31
C THR A 214 -8.32 -17.02 7.59
N LYS A 215 -9.61 -17.31 7.76
CA LYS A 215 -10.10 -18.06 8.92
C LYS A 215 -9.54 -19.46 8.94
N LYS A 216 -8.89 -19.83 10.02
CA LYS A 216 -8.35 -21.17 10.25
C LYS A 216 -9.41 -22.27 10.19
N SER A 217 -10.59 -22.01 10.73
CA SER A 217 -11.72 -22.93 10.73
C SER A 217 -12.24 -23.29 9.33
N LYS A 218 -11.92 -22.47 8.32
CA LYS A 218 -12.33 -22.63 6.93
C LYS A 218 -11.16 -22.96 5.98
N ALA A 219 -10.00 -23.34 6.51
CA ALA A 219 -8.75 -23.52 5.76
C ALA A 219 -8.94 -24.34 4.48
N ARG A 220 -9.60 -25.51 4.58
CA ARG A 220 -9.81 -26.40 3.44
C ARG A 220 -10.68 -25.79 2.34
N GLU A 221 -11.73 -25.06 2.75
CA GLU A 221 -12.68 -24.42 1.82
C GLU A 221 -12.04 -23.21 1.13
N LEU A 222 -11.14 -22.51 1.84
CA LEU A 222 -10.51 -21.27 1.38
C LEU A 222 -9.25 -21.49 0.53
N GLN A 223 -8.64 -22.68 0.58
CA GLN A 223 -7.38 -22.95 -0.10
C GLN A 223 -7.37 -22.55 -1.58
N PRO A 224 -8.41 -22.87 -2.40
CA PRO A 224 -8.42 -22.48 -3.80
C PRO A 224 -8.43 -20.96 -4.03
N LEU A 225 -9.06 -20.21 -3.10
CA LEU A 225 -9.10 -18.75 -3.16
C LEU A 225 -7.76 -18.15 -2.74
N VAL A 226 -7.13 -18.72 -1.73
CA VAL A 226 -5.78 -18.35 -1.27
C VAL A 226 -4.76 -18.59 -2.39
N ASP A 227 -4.79 -19.77 -3.02
CA ASP A 227 -3.88 -20.12 -4.12
C ASP A 227 -4.05 -19.18 -5.33
N PHE A 228 -5.27 -18.68 -5.56
CA PHE A 228 -5.51 -17.68 -6.59
C PHE A 228 -4.85 -16.33 -6.23
N PHE A 229 -5.14 -15.78 -5.04
CA PHE A 229 -4.66 -14.46 -4.67
C PHE A 229 -3.14 -14.40 -4.40
N ALA A 230 -2.57 -15.47 -3.85
CA ALA A 230 -1.14 -15.55 -3.59
C ALA A 230 -0.35 -16.15 -4.75
N GLY A 231 -1.03 -16.64 -5.78
CA GLY A 231 -0.43 -17.32 -6.91
C GLY A 231 -0.08 -16.39 -8.06
N LYS A 232 0.61 -16.98 -9.06
CA LYS A 232 1.06 -16.30 -10.27
C LYS A 232 -0.11 -15.69 -11.06
N ALA A 233 -1.27 -16.35 -11.09
CA ALA A 233 -2.42 -15.91 -11.87
C ALA A 233 -2.94 -14.51 -11.47
N ALA A 234 -2.89 -14.17 -10.17
CA ALA A 234 -3.28 -12.82 -9.70
C ALA A 234 -2.19 -11.78 -9.96
N GLY A 235 -0.92 -12.20 -10.02
CA GLY A 235 0.22 -11.29 -10.28
C GLY A 235 0.42 -10.95 -11.76
N GLU A 236 -0.27 -11.62 -12.67
CA GLU A 236 -0.18 -11.40 -14.13
C GLU A 236 -1.34 -10.52 -14.67
N ILE A 237 -2.32 -10.12 -13.83
CA ILE A 237 -3.42 -9.21 -14.17
C ILE A 237 -2.97 -7.75 -13.98
#